data_a895937c2eedf5d19cca14eb7e3ac28b
#
_entry.id   a895937c2eedf5d19cca14eb7e3ac28b
#
_cell.length_a   1.000
_cell.length_b   1.000
_cell.length_c   1.000
_cell.angle_alpha   90.00
_cell.angle_beta   90.00
_cell.angle_gamma   90.00
#
_symmetry.space_group_name_H-M   'P 1'
#
loop_
_entity.id
_entity.type
_entity.pdbx_description
1 polymer ?
#
loop_
_entity_poly.entity_id
_entity_poly.type
_entity_poly.pdbx_seq_one_letter_code
_entity_poly.pdbx_strand_id
1 'polypeptide(L)'
;MRRLVAALAALCITTGAQAQPVDWLIVPGQRAGAIDARASEASLVALFGQANVRRESFEVEPGVALPATVLFASDPTRRVLVLWRDPETRTGPESVLIRGERSVWKTDKGITLGTPLATLRRINGKPLTLIGFGSDVGGTLLDSDGGNLTELGRPGGDGLVGRTLALRLEPDPALRDTPAYEQAIGDRELSSDSDAMRTLNPRVFQLIVDIAAK
;
A
#
# COMPACT_ATOMS: atom_id res chain seq x y z
N MET A 1 -31.33 12.66 69.86
CA MET A 1 -30.70 11.65 68.97
C MET A 1 -30.75 12.16 67.53
N ARG A 2 -29.65 12.73 66.99
CA ARG A 2 -29.55 13.24 65.61
C ARG A 2 -28.84 12.17 64.78
N ARG A 3 -29.52 11.61 63.79
CA ARG A 3 -28.94 10.66 62.85
C ARG A 3 -28.31 11.45 61.70
N LEU A 4 -26.96 11.40 61.59
CA LEU A 4 -26.23 11.84 60.42
C LEU A 4 -26.38 10.76 59.29
N VAL A 5 -26.90 11.17 58.15
CA VAL A 5 -26.89 10.39 56.91
C VAL A 5 -25.71 10.86 56.10
N ALA A 6 -24.70 10.05 55.99
CA ALA A 6 -23.57 10.27 55.09
C ALA A 6 -23.93 9.84 53.68
N ALA A 7 -24.03 10.77 52.76
CA ALA A 7 -24.20 10.48 51.32
C ALA A 7 -22.83 10.20 50.68
N LEU A 8 -22.64 8.96 50.23
CA LEU A 8 -21.44 8.56 49.46
C LEU A 8 -21.66 8.96 48.02
N ALA A 9 -20.97 9.98 47.54
CA ALA A 9 -20.96 10.34 46.12
C ALA A 9 -19.96 9.41 45.37
N ALA A 10 -20.49 8.49 44.53
CA ALA A 10 -19.69 7.67 43.67
C ALA A 10 -19.19 8.51 42.49
N LEU A 11 -17.88 8.79 42.44
CA LEU A 11 -17.20 9.47 41.34
C LEU A 11 -16.99 8.43 40.19
N CYS A 12 -17.85 8.45 39.17
CA CYS A 12 -17.63 7.69 37.94
C CYS A 12 -16.49 8.33 37.14
N ILE A 13 -15.29 7.76 37.26
CA ILE A 13 -14.16 8.11 36.37
C ILE A 13 -14.43 7.43 35.02
N THR A 14 -14.98 8.17 34.05
CA THR A 14 -15.00 7.75 32.66
C THR A 14 -13.58 7.89 32.11
N THR A 15 -12.83 6.78 32.04
CA THR A 15 -11.61 6.71 31.27
C THR A 15 -11.97 6.84 29.80
N GLY A 16 -11.90 8.05 29.28
CA GLY A 16 -11.98 8.32 27.85
C GLY A 16 -10.83 7.56 27.17
N ALA A 17 -11.14 6.55 26.38
CA ALA A 17 -10.17 5.94 25.47
C ALA A 17 -9.66 7.06 24.56
N GLN A 18 -8.43 7.50 24.76
CA GLN A 18 -7.77 8.42 23.84
C GLN A 18 -7.58 7.66 22.53
N ALA A 19 -8.29 8.10 21.49
CA ALA A 19 -8.06 7.59 20.15
C ALA A 19 -6.58 7.84 19.82
N GLN A 20 -5.82 6.77 19.62
CA GLN A 20 -4.43 6.90 19.16
C GLN A 20 -4.43 7.62 17.82
N PRO A 21 -3.49 8.56 17.59
CA PRO A 21 -3.40 9.24 16.31
C PRO A 21 -3.22 8.19 15.21
N VAL A 22 -4.04 8.30 14.17
CA VAL A 22 -3.97 7.39 13.03
C VAL A 22 -2.63 7.59 12.33
N ASP A 23 -1.82 6.54 12.34
CA ASP A 23 -0.53 6.49 11.67
C ASP A 23 -0.75 6.01 10.22
N TRP A 24 -0.25 6.74 9.24
CA TRP A 24 -0.29 6.41 7.82
C TRP A 24 1.03 5.83 7.30
N LEU A 25 1.88 5.35 8.20
CA LEU A 25 3.17 4.79 7.88
C LEU A 25 3.04 3.36 7.35
N ILE A 26 3.66 3.11 6.21
CA ILE A 26 3.84 1.77 5.65
C ILE A 26 5.20 1.25 6.11
N VAL A 27 5.18 0.09 6.76
CA VAL A 27 6.38 -0.69 7.09
C VAL A 27 6.29 -2.01 6.32
N PRO A 28 6.98 -2.13 5.17
CA PRO A 28 6.87 -3.31 4.32
C PRO A 28 7.14 -4.62 5.08
N GLY A 29 6.35 -5.65 4.80
CA GLY A 29 6.40 -6.94 5.51
C GLY A 29 5.79 -6.94 6.91
N GLN A 30 5.35 -5.80 7.43
CA GLN A 30 4.86 -5.69 8.79
C GLN A 30 3.45 -5.10 8.90
N ARG A 31 3.24 -3.90 8.35
CA ARG A 31 1.98 -3.17 8.51
C ARG A 31 1.82 -1.98 7.54
N ALA A 32 0.57 -1.58 7.38
CA ALA A 32 0.20 -0.27 6.84
C ALA A 32 -0.70 0.44 7.87
N GLY A 33 -0.14 1.39 8.61
CA GLY A 33 -0.82 2.01 9.74
C GLY A 33 -1.27 0.99 10.79
N ALA A 34 -2.57 0.95 11.07
CA ALA A 34 -3.18 -0.01 12.00
C ALA A 34 -3.45 -1.39 11.37
N ILE A 35 -3.15 -1.59 10.09
CA ILE A 35 -3.37 -2.86 9.38
C ILE A 35 -2.10 -3.68 9.54
N ASP A 36 -2.03 -4.52 10.56
CA ASP A 36 -0.95 -5.47 10.83
C ASP A 36 -1.44 -6.92 10.73
N ALA A 37 -0.55 -7.90 10.93
CA ALA A 37 -0.88 -9.33 10.84
C ALA A 37 -1.98 -9.81 11.80
N ARG A 38 -2.33 -9.04 12.83
CA ARG A 38 -3.38 -9.34 13.82
C ARG A 38 -4.69 -8.61 13.55
N ALA A 39 -4.70 -7.69 12.59
CA ALA A 39 -5.90 -6.94 12.28
C ALA A 39 -7.02 -7.86 11.75
N SER A 40 -8.24 -7.47 12.02
CA SER A 40 -9.47 -8.05 11.46
C SER A 40 -10.37 -6.93 10.99
N GLU A 41 -11.32 -7.26 10.10
CA GLU A 41 -12.34 -6.27 9.69
C GLU A 41 -13.04 -5.68 10.91
N ALA A 42 -13.38 -6.51 11.90
CA ALA A 42 -14.03 -6.05 13.13
C ALA A 42 -13.15 -5.04 13.91
N SER A 43 -11.83 -5.29 14.01
CA SER A 43 -10.93 -4.35 14.67
C SER A 43 -10.79 -3.03 13.91
N LEU A 44 -10.80 -3.09 12.57
CA LEU A 44 -10.76 -1.89 11.72
C LEU A 44 -12.06 -1.08 11.81
N VAL A 45 -13.22 -1.76 11.90
CA VAL A 45 -14.51 -1.12 12.18
C VAL A 45 -14.51 -0.43 13.54
N ALA A 46 -13.99 -1.09 14.57
CA ALA A 46 -13.89 -0.52 15.91
C ALA A 46 -12.99 0.72 15.94
N LEU A 47 -11.91 0.73 15.15
CA LEU A 47 -10.94 1.83 15.11
C LEU A 47 -11.42 3.00 14.23
N PHE A 48 -11.91 2.71 13.02
CA PHE A 48 -12.22 3.73 12.01
C PHE A 48 -13.71 4.08 11.90
N GLY A 49 -14.58 3.28 12.52
CA GLY A 49 -16.02 3.40 12.41
C GLY A 49 -16.60 2.71 11.16
N GLN A 50 -17.82 2.19 11.29
CA GLN A 50 -18.52 1.43 10.24
C GLN A 50 -18.64 2.18 8.91
N ALA A 51 -18.79 3.51 8.95
CA ALA A 51 -18.94 4.34 7.75
C ALA A 51 -17.68 4.35 6.87
N ASN A 52 -16.51 4.06 7.44
CA ASN A 52 -15.23 4.06 6.75
C ASN A 52 -14.75 2.66 6.35
N VAL A 53 -15.53 1.60 6.63
CA VAL A 53 -15.17 0.21 6.33
C VAL A 53 -16.25 -0.40 5.44
N ARG A 54 -15.89 -0.77 4.23
CA ARG A 54 -16.82 -1.34 3.24
C ARG A 54 -16.29 -2.66 2.73
N ARG A 55 -17.19 -3.64 2.58
CA ARG A 55 -16.90 -4.91 1.90
C ARG A 55 -16.99 -4.72 0.40
N GLU A 56 -16.00 -5.18 -0.31
CA GLU A 56 -15.96 -5.20 -1.77
C GLU A 56 -15.41 -6.56 -2.25
N SER A 57 -15.53 -6.84 -3.54
CA SER A 57 -14.80 -7.93 -4.21
C SER A 57 -13.68 -7.32 -5.03
N PHE A 58 -12.51 -7.93 -4.98
CA PHE A 58 -11.35 -7.53 -5.78
C PHE A 58 -11.02 -8.62 -6.79
N GLU A 59 -11.06 -8.28 -8.06
CA GLU A 59 -10.70 -9.19 -9.14
C GLU A 59 -9.18 -9.29 -9.23
N VAL A 60 -8.67 -10.50 -8.99
CA VAL A 60 -7.22 -10.80 -9.02
C VAL A 60 -6.80 -11.35 -10.38
N GLU A 61 -7.72 -12.04 -11.06
CA GLU A 61 -7.59 -12.55 -12.44
C GLU A 61 -8.96 -12.44 -13.12
N PRO A 62 -9.04 -12.43 -14.45
CA PRO A 62 -10.32 -12.39 -15.15
C PRO A 62 -11.28 -13.47 -14.65
N GLY A 63 -12.39 -13.05 -14.06
CA GLY A 63 -13.41 -13.95 -13.50
C GLY A 63 -13.09 -14.51 -12.10
N VAL A 64 -11.97 -14.19 -11.50
CA VAL A 64 -11.59 -14.63 -10.14
C VAL A 64 -11.58 -13.42 -9.20
N ALA A 65 -12.64 -13.31 -8.40
CA ALA A 65 -12.78 -12.23 -7.43
C ALA A 65 -12.62 -12.75 -5.98
N LEU A 66 -11.78 -12.07 -5.21
CA LEU A 66 -11.58 -12.35 -3.79
C LEU A 66 -12.35 -11.35 -2.91
N PRO A 67 -12.91 -11.81 -1.78
CA PRO A 67 -13.46 -10.91 -0.78
C PRO A 67 -12.39 -9.95 -0.25
N ALA A 68 -12.69 -8.66 -0.28
CA ALA A 68 -11.80 -7.61 0.17
C ALA A 68 -12.53 -6.63 1.11
N THR A 69 -11.76 -5.85 1.84
CA THR A 69 -12.29 -4.75 2.65
C THR A 69 -11.64 -3.45 2.18
N VAL A 70 -12.46 -2.45 1.86
CA VAL A 70 -12.00 -1.12 1.51
C VAL A 70 -12.19 -0.19 2.70
N LEU A 71 -11.11 0.46 3.11
CA LEU A 71 -11.16 1.53 4.08
C LEU A 71 -11.20 2.88 3.35
N PHE A 72 -11.98 3.82 3.91
CA PHE A 72 -12.09 5.20 3.41
C PHE A 72 -12.49 5.29 1.93
N ALA A 73 -13.49 4.49 1.51
CA ALA A 73 -13.90 4.39 0.11
C ALA A 73 -14.24 5.75 -0.55
N SER A 74 -14.73 6.72 0.23
CA SER A 74 -15.10 8.07 -0.24
C SER A 74 -13.95 9.08 -0.18
N ASP A 75 -12.79 8.70 0.36
CA ASP A 75 -11.62 9.58 0.44
C ASP A 75 -10.46 9.02 -0.37
N PRO A 76 -10.24 9.50 -1.59
CA PRO A 76 -9.23 8.94 -2.49
C PRO A 76 -7.80 9.05 -1.92
N THR A 77 -7.54 9.98 -0.98
CA THR A 77 -6.20 10.15 -0.40
C THR A 77 -5.91 9.15 0.71
N ARG A 78 -6.95 8.63 1.37
CA ARG A 78 -6.85 7.63 2.44
C ARG A 78 -7.29 6.23 2.01
N ARG A 79 -7.97 6.12 0.84
CA ARG A 79 -8.50 4.85 0.36
C ARG A 79 -7.43 3.78 0.32
N VAL A 80 -7.75 2.62 0.86
CA VAL A 80 -6.91 1.42 0.86
C VAL A 80 -7.79 0.18 0.80
N LEU A 81 -7.34 -0.83 0.05
CA LEU A 81 -7.99 -2.13 -0.05
C LEU A 81 -7.15 -3.16 0.72
N VAL A 82 -7.80 -3.98 1.52
CA VAL A 82 -7.19 -5.06 2.31
C VAL A 82 -7.64 -6.39 1.76
N LEU A 83 -6.70 -7.25 1.39
CA LEU A 83 -6.90 -8.66 1.11
C LEU A 83 -6.56 -9.47 2.36
N TRP A 84 -7.30 -10.54 2.59
CA TRP A 84 -7.26 -11.31 3.83
C TRP A 84 -6.74 -12.72 3.59
N ARG A 85 -5.90 -13.24 4.48
CA ARG A 85 -5.52 -14.66 4.49
C ARG A 85 -6.70 -15.57 4.72
N ASP A 86 -7.58 -15.16 5.62
CA ASP A 86 -8.88 -15.78 5.80
C ASP A 86 -9.96 -14.81 5.28
N PRO A 87 -10.38 -14.97 4.02
CA PRO A 87 -11.36 -14.10 3.41
C PRO A 87 -12.77 -14.30 3.95
N GLU A 88 -13.08 -15.43 4.58
CA GLU A 88 -14.40 -15.71 5.16
C GLU A 88 -14.61 -14.93 6.45
N THR A 89 -13.65 -15.03 7.37
CA THR A 89 -13.68 -14.32 8.66
C THR A 89 -13.11 -12.90 8.57
N ARG A 90 -12.43 -12.56 7.46
CA ARG A 90 -11.71 -11.30 7.25
C ARG A 90 -10.73 -10.99 8.37
N THR A 91 -9.84 -11.95 8.59
CA THR A 91 -8.76 -11.87 9.58
C THR A 91 -7.40 -12.11 8.95
N GLY A 92 -6.37 -11.56 9.58
CA GLY A 92 -4.99 -11.68 9.13
C GLY A 92 -4.80 -11.07 7.74
N PRO A 93 -4.59 -9.76 7.62
CA PRO A 93 -4.29 -9.15 6.33
C PRO A 93 -3.14 -9.87 5.63
N GLU A 94 -3.32 -10.20 4.36
CA GLU A 94 -2.30 -10.77 3.48
C GLU A 94 -1.56 -9.65 2.77
N SER A 95 -2.32 -8.77 2.13
CA SER A 95 -1.76 -7.59 1.46
C SER A 95 -2.68 -6.38 1.55
N VAL A 96 -2.08 -5.22 1.37
CA VAL A 96 -2.73 -3.92 1.39
C VAL A 96 -2.42 -3.22 0.08
N LEU A 97 -3.46 -2.87 -0.68
CA LEU A 97 -3.35 -2.21 -1.97
C LEU A 97 -3.75 -0.74 -1.85
N ILE A 98 -2.84 0.14 -2.26
CA ILE A 98 -3.03 1.59 -2.31
C ILE A 98 -2.85 2.02 -3.77
N ARG A 99 -3.86 2.67 -4.35
CA ARG A 99 -3.89 3.05 -5.77
C ARG A 99 -4.51 4.42 -5.97
N GLY A 100 -4.01 5.16 -6.95
CA GLY A 100 -4.53 6.47 -7.35
C GLY A 100 -3.42 7.48 -7.61
N GLU A 101 -3.76 8.75 -7.60
CA GLU A 101 -2.82 9.84 -7.91
C GLU A 101 -2.08 10.37 -6.67
N ARG A 102 -2.74 10.36 -5.52
CA ARG A 102 -2.22 10.90 -4.26
C ARG A 102 -2.64 10.04 -3.09
N SER A 103 -1.77 9.97 -2.08
CA SER A 103 -2.08 9.26 -0.84
C SER A 103 -1.41 9.91 0.36
N VAL A 104 -2.03 9.78 1.54
CA VAL A 104 -1.40 10.07 2.84
C VAL A 104 -0.48 8.93 3.28
N TRP A 105 -0.67 7.73 2.72
CA TRP A 105 0.14 6.56 3.01
C TRP A 105 1.54 6.72 2.42
N LYS A 106 2.55 6.47 3.22
CA LYS A 106 3.95 6.55 2.80
C LYS A 106 4.82 5.57 3.57
N THR A 107 5.88 5.09 2.93
CA THR A 107 6.91 4.30 3.61
C THR A 107 7.78 5.19 4.51
N ASP A 108 8.59 4.57 5.36
CA ASP A 108 9.65 5.25 6.15
C ASP A 108 10.68 5.97 5.25
N LYS A 109 10.90 5.45 4.04
CA LYS A 109 11.75 6.09 3.00
C LYS A 109 11.02 7.21 2.24
N GLY A 110 9.79 7.55 2.61
CA GLY A 110 9.00 8.61 1.99
C GLY A 110 8.38 8.25 0.65
N ILE A 111 8.37 6.97 0.25
CA ILE A 111 7.72 6.52 -0.99
C ILE A 111 6.22 6.53 -0.80
N THR A 112 5.52 7.19 -1.73
CA THR A 112 4.06 7.30 -1.77
C THR A 112 3.58 7.34 -3.23
N LEU A 113 2.26 7.40 -3.44
CA LEU A 113 1.69 7.65 -4.78
C LEU A 113 2.22 8.98 -5.33
N GLY A 114 2.52 9.02 -6.63
CA GLY A 114 3.10 10.17 -7.30
C GLY A 114 4.63 10.28 -7.17
N THR A 115 5.30 9.43 -6.39
CA THR A 115 6.77 9.43 -6.29
C THR A 115 7.39 9.14 -7.67
N PRO A 116 8.23 10.06 -8.24
CA PRO A 116 8.84 9.85 -9.55
C PRO A 116 9.94 8.77 -9.52
N LEU A 117 10.16 8.10 -10.66
CA LEU A 117 11.23 7.11 -10.83
C LEU A 117 12.61 7.69 -10.49
N ALA A 118 12.89 8.94 -10.86
CA ALA A 118 14.13 9.63 -10.50
C ALA A 118 14.35 9.70 -8.98
N THR A 119 13.27 9.90 -8.20
CA THR A 119 13.34 9.88 -6.74
C THR A 119 13.59 8.47 -6.21
N LEU A 120 12.91 7.46 -6.76
CA LEU A 120 13.15 6.06 -6.38
C LEU A 120 14.61 5.64 -6.64
N ARG A 121 15.17 6.00 -7.79
CA ARG A 121 16.59 5.77 -8.11
C ARG A 121 17.52 6.41 -7.09
N ARG A 122 17.24 7.65 -6.71
CA ARG A 122 18.05 8.36 -5.70
C ARG A 122 17.97 7.68 -4.33
N ILE A 123 16.78 7.22 -3.92
CA ILE A 123 16.61 6.47 -2.67
C ILE A 123 17.35 5.13 -2.75
N ASN A 124 17.22 4.45 -3.89
CA ASN A 124 17.86 3.15 -4.12
C ASN A 124 19.39 3.22 -4.18
N GLY A 125 19.93 4.33 -4.70
CA GLY A 125 21.37 4.53 -4.90
C GLY A 125 21.95 3.77 -6.09
N LYS A 126 21.15 2.96 -6.79
CA LYS A 126 21.48 2.19 -7.98
C LYS A 126 20.34 2.22 -8.99
N PRO A 127 20.56 1.80 -10.25
CA PRO A 127 19.46 1.59 -11.19
C PRO A 127 18.39 0.65 -10.62
N LEU A 128 17.19 0.76 -11.16
CA LEU A 128 16.07 -0.11 -10.90
C LEU A 128 15.69 -0.80 -12.20
N THR A 129 15.24 -2.03 -12.12
CA THR A 129 14.68 -2.76 -13.26
C THR A 129 13.15 -2.79 -13.13
N LEU A 130 12.45 -2.52 -14.24
CA LEU A 130 11.01 -2.54 -14.31
C LEU A 130 10.51 -3.15 -15.61
N ILE A 131 9.27 -3.63 -15.61
CA ILE A 131 8.59 -4.10 -16.83
C ILE A 131 8.18 -2.89 -17.66
N GLY A 132 8.33 -2.96 -18.98
CA GLY A 132 7.84 -1.94 -19.90
C GLY A 132 6.32 -1.77 -19.81
N PHE A 133 5.81 -0.69 -20.38
CA PHE A 133 4.39 -0.31 -20.28
C PHE A 133 3.50 -1.02 -21.30
N GLY A 134 2.20 -0.87 -21.17
CA GLY A 134 1.21 -1.35 -22.14
C GLY A 134 0.58 -2.72 -21.84
N SER A 135 1.01 -3.40 -20.77
CA SER A 135 0.37 -4.63 -20.28
C SER A 135 -0.18 -4.46 -18.87
N ASP A 136 -0.93 -5.47 -18.41
CA ASP A 136 -1.54 -5.47 -17.06
C ASP A 136 -0.50 -5.43 -15.93
N VAL A 137 0.72 -5.86 -16.20
CA VAL A 137 1.85 -5.81 -15.25
C VAL A 137 2.86 -4.70 -15.57
N GLY A 138 2.61 -3.93 -16.61
CA GLY A 138 3.49 -2.86 -17.08
C GLY A 138 3.81 -1.85 -15.99
N GLY A 139 5.05 -1.35 -15.98
CA GLY A 139 5.55 -0.41 -14.98
C GLY A 139 5.88 -0.99 -13.62
N THR A 140 5.75 -2.32 -13.43
CA THR A 140 6.12 -2.98 -12.18
C THR A 140 7.62 -2.96 -11.97
N LEU A 141 8.08 -2.48 -10.81
CA LEU A 141 9.47 -2.61 -10.39
C LEU A 141 9.76 -4.06 -10.03
N LEU A 142 10.79 -4.62 -10.66
CA LEU A 142 11.21 -6.01 -10.48
C LEU A 142 12.38 -6.12 -9.52
N ASP A 143 13.36 -5.20 -9.63
CA ASP A 143 14.62 -5.32 -8.93
C ASP A 143 15.20 -3.96 -8.52
N SER A 144 15.86 -3.97 -7.38
CA SER A 144 16.64 -2.85 -6.84
C SER A 144 18.13 -2.92 -7.20
N ASP A 145 18.57 -3.91 -7.97
CA ASP A 145 19.99 -4.15 -8.34
C ASP A 145 20.93 -4.15 -7.12
N GLY A 146 20.45 -4.69 -6.00
CA GLY A 146 21.17 -4.68 -4.72
C GLY A 146 21.36 -3.28 -4.13
N GLY A 147 20.47 -2.34 -4.45
CA GLY A 147 20.40 -1.02 -3.83
C GLY A 147 19.67 -1.02 -2.49
N ASN A 148 19.29 0.17 -2.02
CA ASN A 148 18.67 0.36 -0.70
C ASN A 148 17.17 0.00 -0.61
N LEU A 149 16.52 -0.27 -1.75
CA LEU A 149 15.10 -0.69 -1.80
C LEU A 149 14.99 -2.22 -1.77
N THR A 150 15.54 -2.83 -0.72
CA THR A 150 15.58 -4.30 -0.56
C THR A 150 14.19 -4.93 -0.39
N GLU A 151 13.20 -4.17 0.03
CA GLU A 151 11.80 -4.56 0.17
C GLU A 151 11.10 -4.87 -1.16
N LEU A 152 11.68 -4.45 -2.29
CA LEU A 152 11.18 -4.81 -3.63
C LEU A 152 11.44 -6.28 -4.00
N GLY A 153 12.20 -7.00 -3.17
CA GLY A 153 12.59 -8.38 -3.43
C GLY A 153 13.83 -8.49 -4.31
N ARG A 154 14.22 -9.73 -4.64
CA ARG A 154 15.32 -10.04 -5.56
C ARG A 154 14.77 -10.73 -6.80
N PRO A 155 15.29 -10.46 -7.98
CA PRO A 155 15.05 -11.29 -9.15
C PRO A 155 15.79 -12.61 -8.99
N GLY A 156 15.18 -13.69 -9.41
CA GLY A 156 15.77 -15.03 -9.37
C GLY A 156 14.97 -15.97 -8.49
N GLY A 157 13.91 -16.43 -9.01
CA GLY A 157 12.87 -17.28 -8.47
C GLY A 157 11.58 -16.91 -9.18
N ASP A 158 10.49 -17.32 -8.73
CA ASP A 158 9.15 -16.94 -9.22
C ASP A 158 8.79 -15.44 -9.00
N GLY A 159 9.79 -14.58 -8.83
CA GLY A 159 9.66 -13.11 -8.80
C GLY A 159 8.97 -12.52 -7.59
N LEU A 160 8.47 -13.34 -6.67
CA LEU A 160 7.67 -12.91 -5.51
C LEU A 160 8.31 -13.26 -4.16
N VAL A 161 9.31 -14.13 -4.14
CA VAL A 161 9.94 -14.60 -2.89
C VAL A 161 10.73 -13.45 -2.23
N GLY A 162 10.33 -13.10 -1.02
CA GLY A 162 10.97 -12.05 -0.22
C GLY A 162 10.53 -10.62 -0.55
N ARG A 163 9.62 -10.44 -1.50
CA ARG A 163 9.01 -9.14 -1.75
C ARG A 163 8.05 -8.79 -0.62
N THR A 164 8.20 -7.61 -0.07
CA THR A 164 7.27 -7.07 0.94
C THR A 164 6.64 -5.76 0.50
N LEU A 165 7.13 -5.19 -0.61
CA LEU A 165 6.60 -4.01 -1.26
C LEU A 165 6.64 -4.20 -2.78
N ALA A 166 5.50 -4.09 -3.46
CA ALA A 166 5.44 -3.96 -4.91
C ALA A 166 5.07 -2.54 -5.30
N LEU A 167 5.80 -1.98 -6.24
CA LEU A 167 5.55 -0.65 -6.80
C LEU A 167 5.24 -0.78 -8.28
N ARG A 168 4.18 -0.12 -8.70
CA ARG A 168 3.83 0.04 -10.10
C ARG A 168 3.85 1.52 -10.48
N LEU A 169 4.47 1.81 -11.60
CA LEU A 169 4.65 3.17 -12.11
C LEU A 169 3.89 3.38 -13.40
N GLU A 170 3.39 4.59 -13.59
CA GLU A 170 2.83 5.03 -14.87
C GLU A 170 3.50 6.32 -15.33
N PRO A 171 3.75 6.46 -16.65
CA PRO A 171 4.17 7.74 -17.22
C PRO A 171 2.97 8.70 -17.27
N ASP A 172 3.27 9.99 -17.39
CA ASP A 172 2.25 10.99 -17.66
C ASP A 172 1.49 10.60 -18.94
N PRO A 173 0.13 10.56 -18.90
CA PRO A 173 -0.68 10.26 -20.09
C PRO A 173 -0.34 11.13 -21.32
N ALA A 174 0.09 12.38 -21.11
CA ALA A 174 0.50 13.28 -22.19
C ALA A 174 1.75 12.82 -22.95
N LEU A 175 2.52 11.88 -22.37
CA LEU A 175 3.75 11.35 -22.99
C LEU A 175 3.52 10.03 -23.75
N ARG A 176 2.30 9.50 -23.79
CA ARG A 176 2.00 8.20 -24.40
C ARG A 176 2.20 8.14 -25.92
N ASP A 177 2.14 9.28 -26.58
CA ASP A 177 2.33 9.40 -28.04
C ASP A 177 3.76 9.88 -28.41
N THR A 178 4.74 9.62 -27.53
CA THR A 178 6.12 10.07 -27.74
C THR A 178 7.04 8.90 -28.10
N PRO A 179 8.15 9.16 -28.85
CA PRO A 179 9.15 8.13 -29.12
C PRO A 179 9.75 7.47 -27.86
N ALA A 180 9.81 8.18 -26.74
CA ALA A 180 10.26 7.66 -25.48
C ALA A 180 9.28 6.59 -24.93
N TYR A 181 7.97 6.80 -25.10
CA TYR A 181 6.97 5.82 -24.68
C TYR A 181 6.99 4.59 -25.59
N GLU A 182 7.10 4.77 -26.91
CA GLU A 182 7.22 3.67 -27.88
C GLU A 182 8.42 2.76 -27.55
N GLN A 183 9.55 3.34 -27.12
CA GLN A 183 10.72 2.59 -26.67
C GLN A 183 10.51 1.90 -25.31
N ALA A 184 9.48 2.26 -24.58
CA ALA A 184 9.19 1.75 -23.24
C ALA A 184 8.00 0.78 -23.20
N ILE A 185 7.37 0.47 -24.32
CA ILE A 185 6.25 -0.49 -24.42
C ILE A 185 6.77 -1.93 -24.49
N GLY A 186 5.97 -2.85 -24.00
CA GLY A 186 6.11 -4.31 -24.12
C GLY A 186 6.58 -4.98 -22.85
N ASP A 187 6.38 -6.31 -22.80
CA ASP A 187 6.70 -7.18 -21.65
C ASP A 187 8.20 -7.51 -21.62
N ARG A 188 9.00 -6.49 -21.52
CA ARG A 188 10.47 -6.61 -21.41
C ARG A 188 10.99 -5.82 -20.23
N GLU A 189 12.10 -6.26 -19.70
CA GLU A 189 12.79 -5.55 -18.64
C GLU A 189 13.49 -4.31 -19.19
N LEU A 190 13.33 -3.20 -18.48
CA LEU A 190 13.92 -1.93 -18.80
C LEU A 190 14.67 -1.38 -17.59
N SER A 191 15.86 -0.84 -17.85
CA SER A 191 16.59 -0.13 -16.81
C SER A 191 16.01 1.27 -16.61
N SER A 192 15.88 1.66 -15.36
CA SER A 192 15.52 3.05 -14.97
C SER A 192 16.55 4.08 -15.48
N ASP A 193 17.73 3.64 -15.92
CA ASP A 193 18.78 4.49 -16.47
C ASP A 193 18.69 4.68 -17.98
N SER A 194 17.78 3.95 -18.67
CA SER A 194 17.57 4.16 -20.10
C SER A 194 17.07 5.58 -20.40
N ASP A 195 17.39 6.10 -21.57
CA ASP A 195 16.97 7.45 -21.98
C ASP A 195 15.44 7.59 -22.02
N ALA A 196 14.75 6.53 -22.45
CA ALA A 196 13.29 6.47 -22.43
C ALA A 196 12.75 6.64 -20.99
N MET A 197 13.27 5.89 -20.02
CA MET A 197 12.82 5.97 -18.62
C MET A 197 13.18 7.30 -17.96
N ARG A 198 14.30 7.90 -18.32
CA ARG A 198 14.69 9.24 -17.84
C ARG A 198 13.76 10.32 -18.39
N THR A 199 13.39 10.21 -19.68
CA THR A 199 12.49 11.15 -20.35
C THR A 199 11.08 11.04 -19.80
N LEU A 200 10.54 9.82 -19.68
CA LEU A 200 9.19 9.56 -19.18
C LEU A 200 9.05 9.86 -17.69
N ASN A 201 10.12 9.59 -16.92
CA ASN A 201 10.15 9.73 -15.46
C ASN A 201 8.83 9.31 -14.79
N PRO A 202 8.37 8.07 -15.01
CA PRO A 202 7.07 7.59 -14.57
C PRO A 202 6.93 7.70 -13.04
N ARG A 203 5.69 7.74 -12.58
CA ARG A 203 5.38 7.94 -11.15
C ARG A 203 4.69 6.72 -10.57
N VAL A 204 4.91 6.47 -9.29
CA VAL A 204 4.19 5.43 -8.56
C VAL A 204 2.69 5.75 -8.57
N PHE A 205 1.88 4.84 -9.11
CA PHE A 205 0.42 4.94 -9.07
C PHE A 205 -0.21 3.82 -8.24
N GLN A 206 0.59 2.79 -7.88
CA GLN A 206 0.14 1.68 -7.06
C GLN A 206 1.26 1.20 -6.14
N LEU A 207 0.89 0.96 -4.87
CA LEU A 207 1.69 0.23 -3.91
C LEU A 207 0.90 -1.00 -3.47
N ILE A 208 1.56 -2.15 -3.41
CA ILE A 208 1.07 -3.36 -2.74
C ILE A 208 2.05 -3.66 -1.62
N VAL A 209 1.52 -3.76 -0.42
CA VAL A 209 2.29 -4.02 0.80
C VAL A 209 1.90 -5.39 1.31
N ASP A 210 2.81 -6.34 1.26
CA ASP A 210 2.57 -7.66 1.82
C ASP A 210 2.80 -7.62 3.33
N ILE A 211 1.90 -8.24 4.07
CA ILE A 211 1.96 -8.36 5.53
C ILE A 211 2.40 -9.78 5.85
N ALA A 212 3.57 -9.96 6.44
CA ALA A 212 4.07 -11.27 6.81
C ALA A 212 3.14 -11.95 7.83
N ALA A 213 2.90 -13.26 7.70
CA ALA A 213 2.27 -14.04 8.73
C ALA A 213 3.18 -14.06 9.97
N LYS A 214 2.59 -13.96 11.17
CA LYS A 214 3.34 -14.16 12.42
C LYS A 214 3.33 -15.62 12.83
#